data_829bbd2791232dc5b1ce3afc8062bd21
#
_entry.id   829bbd2791232dc5b1ce3afc8062bd21
#
_cell.length_a   1.000
_cell.length_b   1.000
_cell.length_c   1.000
_cell.angle_alpha   90.00
_cell.angle_beta   90.00
_cell.angle_gamma   90.00
#
_symmetry.space_group_name_H-M   'P 1'
#
loop_
_entity.id
_entity.type
_entity.pdbx_description
1 polymer ?
#
loop_
_entity_poly.entity_id
_entity_poly.type
_entity_poly.pdbx_seq_one_letter_code
_entity_poly.pdbx_strand_id
1 'polypeptide(L)'
;GYEHNVVPPATDSDDYLFALPETDTDISFVPHPDGKYVYIIMHQKHYILRSNYDKVNNRLVTPYIVCGKSGDANYQDLAGTRARLNTPGQGVFVFNKDYESQGKEDCYDFYFTDSKNHCIRVLTPEGVVSTFAGRGSAGVNVWKYGYINGPVRETARFNTPVALAYDKDTETFYVGDVENHRIRKIAMEEMPEDLNGESSDENQSDTNIPNEARE
;
A
#
# COMPACT_ATOMS: atom_id res chain seq x y z
N GLY A 1 -15.38 7.56 -37.21
CA GLY A 1 -14.36 7.80 -36.15
C GLY A 1 -15.02 7.70 -34.80
N TYR A 2 -14.24 7.33 -33.81
CA TYR A 2 -14.69 7.29 -32.42
C TYR A 2 -14.14 8.54 -31.72
N GLU A 3 -14.98 9.21 -30.92
CA GLU A 3 -14.60 10.35 -30.12
C GLU A 3 -14.65 9.96 -28.63
N HIS A 4 -13.71 10.49 -27.84
CA HIS A 4 -13.73 10.35 -26.40
C HIS A 4 -14.61 11.45 -25.81
N ASN A 5 -15.70 11.06 -25.16
CA ASN A 5 -16.61 11.98 -24.51
C ASN A 5 -16.70 11.69 -23.01
N VAL A 6 -16.84 12.73 -22.22
CA VAL A 6 -17.32 12.57 -20.85
C VAL A 6 -18.82 12.27 -20.95
N VAL A 7 -19.20 11.04 -20.61
CA VAL A 7 -20.58 10.60 -20.66
C VAL A 7 -21.35 11.33 -19.56
N PRO A 8 -22.35 12.15 -19.89
CA PRO A 8 -23.18 12.77 -18.87
C PRO A 8 -23.97 11.69 -18.13
N PRO A 9 -24.21 11.87 -16.84
CA PRO A 9 -25.09 10.98 -16.11
C PRO A 9 -26.48 11.05 -16.74
N ALA A 10 -27.07 9.90 -17.03
CA ALA A 10 -28.48 9.84 -17.36
C ALA A 10 -29.29 10.17 -16.11
N THR A 11 -30.18 11.15 -16.20
CA THR A 11 -30.88 11.74 -15.07
C THR A 11 -31.81 10.80 -14.31
N ASP A 12 -32.08 9.62 -14.85
CA ASP A 12 -33.04 8.64 -14.32
C ASP A 12 -32.54 7.21 -14.34
N SER A 13 -31.24 6.98 -14.53
CA SER A 13 -30.72 5.63 -14.68
C SER A 13 -29.60 5.31 -13.75
N ASP A 14 -29.54 4.05 -13.42
CA ASP A 14 -28.44 3.38 -12.75
C ASP A 14 -27.07 3.48 -13.49
N ASP A 15 -26.97 4.27 -14.56
CA ASP A 15 -25.74 4.47 -15.33
C ASP A 15 -24.77 5.46 -14.69
N TYR A 16 -25.14 5.99 -13.56
CA TYR A 16 -24.20 6.74 -12.73
C TYR A 16 -23.10 5.82 -12.22
N LEU A 17 -21.89 6.24 -12.46
CA LEU A 17 -20.86 5.94 -11.48
C LEU A 17 -21.33 6.54 -10.15
N PHE A 18 -21.34 5.77 -9.11
CA PHE A 18 -21.81 6.13 -7.79
C PHE A 18 -21.18 7.44 -7.26
N ALA A 19 -21.88 8.13 -6.38
CA ALA A 19 -21.29 9.18 -5.56
C ALA A 19 -20.36 8.55 -4.52
N LEU A 20 -19.22 9.16 -4.26
CA LEU A 20 -18.38 8.77 -3.14
C LEU A 20 -19.14 9.03 -1.82
N PRO A 21 -18.93 8.20 -0.78
CA PRO A 21 -19.67 8.31 0.47
C PRO A 21 -19.37 9.62 1.22
N GLU A 22 -18.23 10.21 0.95
CA GLU A 22 -17.82 11.52 1.48
C GLU A 22 -16.79 12.18 0.56
N THR A 23 -16.57 13.47 0.74
CA THR A 23 -15.56 14.22 -0.01
C THR A 23 -14.16 13.93 0.55
N ASP A 24 -13.21 13.72 -0.36
CA ASP A 24 -11.79 13.72 -0.07
C ASP A 24 -11.09 14.64 -1.07
N THR A 25 -10.07 15.34 -0.63
CA THR A 25 -9.30 16.23 -1.50
C THR A 25 -8.28 15.50 -2.36
N ASP A 26 -8.01 14.25 -2.02
CA ASP A 26 -6.99 13.44 -2.69
C ASP A 26 -7.42 11.98 -2.72
N ILE A 27 -7.69 11.46 -3.91
CA ILE A 27 -8.15 10.09 -4.14
C ILE A 27 -7.34 9.43 -5.24
N SER A 28 -7.18 8.10 -5.16
CA SER A 28 -6.55 7.29 -6.20
C SER A 28 -7.47 6.14 -6.61
N PHE A 29 -7.45 5.81 -7.90
CA PHE A 29 -8.14 4.66 -8.46
C PHE A 29 -7.12 3.63 -8.92
N VAL A 30 -7.27 2.38 -8.49
CA VAL A 30 -6.40 1.28 -8.92
C VAL A 30 -7.27 0.11 -9.38
N PRO A 31 -7.37 -0.12 -10.70
CA PRO A 31 -8.15 -1.22 -11.23
C PRO A 31 -7.45 -2.56 -10.95
N HIS A 32 -8.26 -3.57 -10.61
CA HIS A 32 -7.80 -4.94 -10.50
C HIS A 32 -7.31 -5.45 -11.89
N PRO A 33 -6.18 -6.15 -11.98
CA PRO A 33 -5.60 -6.60 -13.25
C PRO A 33 -6.56 -7.44 -14.11
N ASP A 34 -7.41 -8.25 -13.50
CA ASP A 34 -8.42 -9.07 -14.20
C ASP A 34 -9.75 -8.33 -14.44
N GLY A 35 -9.82 -7.03 -14.13
CA GLY A 35 -11.03 -6.23 -14.32
C GLY A 35 -12.20 -6.60 -13.42
N LYS A 36 -11.95 -7.24 -12.28
CA LYS A 36 -13.01 -7.69 -11.36
C LYS A 36 -13.59 -6.56 -10.51
N TYR A 37 -12.75 -5.60 -10.14
CA TYR A 37 -13.12 -4.46 -9.29
C TYR A 37 -12.10 -3.34 -9.39
N VAL A 38 -12.38 -2.24 -8.72
CA VAL A 38 -11.48 -1.11 -8.54
C VAL A 38 -11.31 -0.86 -7.05
N TYR A 39 -10.10 -0.59 -6.61
CA TYR A 39 -9.88 0.05 -5.32
C TYR A 39 -9.86 1.56 -5.49
N ILE A 40 -10.51 2.24 -4.55
CA ILE A 40 -10.55 3.70 -4.46
C ILE A 40 -9.94 4.06 -3.12
N ILE A 41 -8.77 4.68 -3.14
CA ILE A 41 -8.05 5.06 -1.94
C ILE A 41 -8.51 6.46 -1.54
N MET A 42 -9.09 6.57 -0.36
CA MET A 42 -9.52 7.81 0.26
C MET A 42 -8.41 8.29 1.19
N HIS A 43 -7.51 9.13 0.67
CA HIS A 43 -6.23 9.44 1.32
C HIS A 43 -6.41 10.13 2.66
N GLN A 44 -7.18 11.23 2.69
CA GLN A 44 -7.38 12.03 3.90
C GLN A 44 -8.46 11.46 4.82
N LYS A 45 -9.18 10.44 4.33
CA LYS A 45 -10.24 9.75 5.08
C LYS A 45 -9.80 8.43 5.68
N HIS A 46 -8.56 7.98 5.38
CA HIS A 46 -7.89 6.85 6.01
C HIS A 46 -8.55 5.49 5.79
N TYR A 47 -9.13 5.27 4.60
CA TYR A 47 -9.71 3.98 4.22
C TYR A 47 -9.62 3.72 2.72
N ILE A 48 -9.87 2.48 2.34
CA ILE A 48 -9.94 2.04 0.95
C ILE A 48 -11.32 1.48 0.68
N LEU A 49 -11.93 1.95 -0.41
CA LEU A 49 -13.17 1.41 -0.96
C LEU A 49 -12.87 0.34 -2.01
N ARG A 50 -13.78 -0.60 -2.15
CA ARG A 50 -13.86 -1.52 -3.28
C ARG A 50 -15.18 -1.33 -4.01
N SER A 51 -15.10 -1.16 -5.32
CA SER A 51 -16.25 -1.16 -6.22
C SER A 51 -16.11 -2.32 -7.20
N ASN A 52 -17.04 -3.26 -7.16
CA ASN A 52 -17.02 -4.39 -8.07
C ASN A 52 -17.49 -3.97 -9.46
N TYR A 53 -16.97 -4.66 -10.48
CA TYR A 53 -17.38 -4.46 -11.86
C TYR A 53 -18.51 -5.43 -12.23
N ASP A 54 -19.67 -4.85 -12.56
CA ASP A 54 -20.81 -5.58 -13.11
C ASP A 54 -20.61 -5.76 -14.63
N LYS A 55 -20.19 -6.95 -15.04
CA LYS A 55 -19.92 -7.27 -16.44
C LYS A 55 -21.19 -7.28 -17.31
N VAL A 56 -22.35 -7.57 -16.71
CA VAL A 56 -23.62 -7.66 -17.43
C VAL A 56 -24.07 -6.27 -17.87
N ASN A 57 -23.99 -5.32 -16.95
CA ASN A 57 -24.41 -3.95 -17.18
C ASN A 57 -23.24 -3.01 -17.56
N ASN A 58 -22.01 -3.56 -17.65
CA ASN A 58 -20.80 -2.82 -18.04
C ASN A 58 -20.54 -1.58 -17.19
N ARG A 59 -20.65 -1.72 -15.86
CA ARG A 59 -20.51 -0.61 -14.90
C ARG A 59 -19.87 -1.01 -13.59
N LEU A 60 -19.31 -0.04 -12.90
CA LEU A 60 -18.93 -0.18 -11.49
C LEU A 60 -20.19 -0.07 -10.60
N VAL A 61 -20.25 -0.86 -9.55
CA VAL A 61 -21.36 -0.81 -8.59
C VAL A 61 -20.98 0.00 -7.34
N THR A 62 -21.98 0.36 -6.54
CA THR A 62 -21.79 1.13 -5.31
C THR A 62 -20.67 0.56 -4.44
N PRO A 63 -19.67 1.40 -4.09
CA PRO A 63 -18.52 0.94 -3.35
C PRO A 63 -18.83 0.67 -1.87
N TYR A 64 -18.01 -0.15 -1.27
CA TYR A 64 -17.99 -0.39 0.17
C TYR A 64 -16.58 -0.30 0.74
N ILE A 65 -16.45 -0.03 2.03
CA ILE A 65 -15.14 0.03 2.69
C ILE A 65 -14.58 -1.39 2.80
N VAL A 66 -13.45 -1.65 2.12
CA VAL A 66 -12.74 -2.93 2.20
C VAL A 66 -11.78 -2.96 3.37
N CYS A 67 -11.15 -1.84 3.71
CA CYS A 67 -10.32 -1.71 4.92
C CYS A 67 -10.15 -0.26 5.34
N GLY A 68 -9.82 -0.07 6.63
CA GLY A 68 -9.68 1.24 7.24
C GLY A 68 -10.99 1.78 7.81
N LYS A 69 -10.95 2.99 8.33
CA LYS A 69 -12.12 3.64 8.93
C LYS A 69 -12.05 5.15 8.76
N SER A 70 -13.14 5.73 8.26
CA SER A 70 -13.23 7.17 8.06
C SER A 70 -12.96 7.96 9.35
N GLY A 71 -12.08 8.95 9.23
CA GLY A 71 -11.75 9.87 10.32
C GLY A 71 -10.96 9.24 11.48
N ASP A 72 -10.50 7.99 11.36
CA ASP A 72 -9.77 7.29 12.41
C ASP A 72 -8.34 6.96 11.96
N ALA A 73 -7.51 8.02 11.85
CA ALA A 73 -6.10 7.93 11.49
C ALA A 73 -5.31 7.20 12.57
N ASN A 74 -4.90 5.98 12.30
CA ASN A 74 -4.14 5.18 13.25
C ASN A 74 -3.37 4.06 12.52
N TYR A 75 -2.70 3.19 13.29
CA TYR A 75 -1.98 2.03 12.78
C TYR A 75 -2.50 0.76 13.44
N GLN A 76 -3.11 -0.12 12.65
CA GLN A 76 -3.53 -1.43 13.12
C GLN A 76 -3.62 -2.44 11.96
N ASP A 77 -2.93 -3.55 12.10
CA ASP A 77 -3.00 -4.71 11.20
C ASP A 77 -4.18 -5.59 11.63
N LEU A 78 -5.28 -5.53 10.89
CA LEU A 78 -6.50 -6.33 11.10
C LEU A 78 -7.30 -6.43 9.78
N ALA A 79 -8.41 -7.14 9.84
CA ALA A 79 -9.32 -7.28 8.70
C ALA A 79 -10.38 -6.16 8.66
N GLY A 80 -10.68 -5.72 7.43
CA GLY A 80 -11.80 -4.84 7.14
C GLY A 80 -11.74 -3.51 7.89
N THR A 81 -12.89 -3.08 8.38
CA THR A 81 -13.03 -1.82 9.12
C THR A 81 -12.40 -1.81 10.51
N ARG A 82 -11.82 -2.93 10.95
CA ARG A 82 -11.00 -2.98 12.17
C ARG A 82 -9.55 -2.57 11.91
N ALA A 83 -9.06 -2.66 10.68
CA ALA A 83 -7.78 -2.11 10.30
C ALA A 83 -7.76 -0.58 10.50
N ARG A 84 -6.57 -0.04 10.73
CA ARG A 84 -6.37 1.41 10.79
C ARG A 84 -5.24 1.80 9.87
N LEU A 85 -5.51 2.84 9.10
CA LEU A 85 -4.61 3.46 8.14
C LEU A 85 -4.39 4.92 8.51
N ASN A 86 -3.32 5.52 8.02
CA ASN A 86 -3.10 6.95 8.19
C ASN A 86 -2.56 7.56 6.90
N THR A 87 -3.45 8.18 6.16
CA THR A 87 -3.18 8.76 4.84
C THR A 87 -2.60 7.71 3.87
N PRO A 88 -3.38 6.63 3.57
CA PRO A 88 -2.97 5.67 2.57
C PRO A 88 -2.79 6.37 1.23
N GLY A 89 -1.71 6.05 0.52
CA GLY A 89 -1.35 6.69 -0.73
C GLY A 89 -1.55 5.80 -1.95
N GLN A 90 -0.51 5.64 -2.75
CA GLN A 90 -0.54 4.86 -3.97
C GLN A 90 -0.40 3.35 -3.70
N GLY A 91 -1.02 2.53 -4.55
CA GLY A 91 -0.92 1.08 -4.44
C GLY A 91 -0.82 0.36 -5.77
N VAL A 92 -0.41 -0.90 -5.71
CA VAL A 92 -0.22 -1.79 -6.85
C VAL A 92 -0.73 -3.19 -6.52
N PHE A 93 -1.33 -3.86 -7.50
CA PHE A 93 -1.66 -5.27 -7.40
C PHE A 93 -0.45 -6.13 -7.79
N VAL A 94 -0.20 -7.15 -6.99
CA VAL A 94 0.88 -8.12 -7.22
C VAL A 94 0.31 -9.53 -7.21
N PHE A 95 0.60 -10.28 -8.26
CA PHE A 95 0.15 -11.65 -8.40
C PHE A 95 0.81 -12.56 -7.34
N ASN A 96 0.00 -13.35 -6.67
CA ASN A 96 0.43 -14.29 -5.64
C ASN A 96 0.27 -15.73 -6.15
N LYS A 97 1.40 -16.37 -6.48
CA LYS A 97 1.45 -17.75 -7.01
C LYS A 97 0.89 -18.81 -6.03
N ASP A 98 0.98 -18.53 -4.73
CA ASP A 98 0.45 -19.45 -3.72
C ASP A 98 -1.08 -19.47 -3.74
N TYR A 99 -1.71 -18.34 -4.04
CA TYR A 99 -3.17 -18.27 -4.20
C TYR A 99 -3.64 -19.06 -5.43
N GLU A 100 -2.91 -18.94 -6.54
CA GLU A 100 -3.19 -19.71 -7.74
C GLU A 100 -3.06 -21.22 -7.46
N SER A 101 -1.99 -21.66 -6.79
CA SER A 101 -1.78 -23.06 -6.43
C SER A 101 -2.84 -23.62 -5.48
N GLN A 102 -3.47 -22.75 -4.67
CA GLN A 102 -4.59 -23.07 -3.81
C GLN A 102 -5.95 -23.03 -4.53
N GLY A 103 -5.98 -22.66 -5.81
CA GLY A 103 -7.19 -22.53 -6.61
C GLY A 103 -8.09 -21.37 -6.18
N LYS A 104 -7.51 -20.30 -5.60
CA LYS A 104 -8.29 -19.09 -5.25
C LYS A 104 -8.76 -18.37 -6.50
N GLU A 105 -9.96 -17.82 -6.43
CA GLU A 105 -10.54 -17.05 -7.53
C GLU A 105 -9.80 -15.73 -7.77
N ASP A 106 -9.37 -15.07 -6.70
CA ASP A 106 -8.58 -13.85 -6.74
C ASP A 106 -7.16 -14.13 -6.24
N CYS A 107 -6.19 -13.95 -7.12
CA CYS A 107 -4.79 -14.28 -6.87
C CYS A 107 -3.91 -13.04 -6.71
N TYR A 108 -4.47 -11.88 -6.36
CA TYR A 108 -3.71 -10.67 -6.26
C TYR A 108 -3.76 -10.08 -4.85
N ASP A 109 -2.60 -9.85 -4.27
CA ASP A 109 -2.45 -8.98 -3.10
C ASP A 109 -2.32 -7.52 -3.55
N PHE A 110 -2.83 -6.60 -2.75
CA PHE A 110 -2.73 -5.17 -3.00
C PHE A 110 -1.76 -4.52 -2.02
N TYR A 111 -0.61 -4.08 -2.54
CA TYR A 111 0.41 -3.38 -1.77
C TYR A 111 0.19 -1.88 -1.89
N PHE A 112 0.26 -1.15 -0.78
CA PHE A 112 0.02 0.29 -0.78
C PHE A 112 0.86 1.02 0.27
N THR A 113 1.15 2.28 0.00
CA THR A 113 1.81 3.15 0.97
C THR A 113 0.81 3.59 2.04
N ASP A 114 1.21 3.51 3.29
CA ASP A 114 0.48 4.06 4.43
C ASP A 114 1.30 5.22 5.00
N SER A 115 1.20 6.36 4.32
CA SER A 115 2.21 7.42 4.31
C SER A 115 2.54 7.98 5.68
N LYS A 116 1.53 8.34 6.48
CA LYS A 116 1.73 8.86 7.84
C LYS A 116 1.99 7.79 8.89
N ASN A 117 1.84 6.53 8.50
CA ASN A 117 2.32 5.38 9.27
C ASN A 117 3.74 4.94 8.87
N HIS A 118 4.35 5.60 7.87
CA HIS A 118 5.73 5.40 7.43
C HIS A 118 6.04 3.95 7.02
N CYS A 119 5.11 3.30 6.34
CA CYS A 119 5.24 1.90 5.94
C CYS A 119 4.52 1.57 4.63
N ILE A 120 4.82 0.40 4.11
CA ILE A 120 4.08 -0.24 3.03
C ILE A 120 3.22 -1.34 3.65
N ARG A 121 1.93 -1.33 3.34
CA ARG A 121 0.96 -2.33 3.81
C ARG A 121 0.57 -3.25 2.67
N VAL A 122 0.05 -4.41 3.01
CA VAL A 122 -0.56 -5.34 2.07
C VAL A 122 -1.99 -5.65 2.49
N LEU A 123 -2.89 -5.66 1.53
CA LEU A 123 -4.31 -5.99 1.66
C LEU A 123 -4.57 -7.25 0.83
N THR A 124 -5.01 -8.32 1.48
CA THR A 124 -5.41 -9.55 0.79
C THR A 124 -6.78 -9.43 0.13
N PRO A 125 -7.13 -10.30 -0.83
CA PRO A 125 -8.45 -10.33 -1.44
C PRO A 125 -9.60 -10.45 -0.42
N GLU A 126 -9.35 -11.11 0.72
CA GLU A 126 -10.32 -11.29 1.81
C GLU A 126 -10.44 -10.05 2.72
N GLY A 127 -9.68 -8.98 2.46
CA GLY A 127 -9.76 -7.74 3.21
C GLY A 127 -8.88 -7.69 4.46
N VAL A 128 -7.88 -8.56 4.58
CA VAL A 128 -6.93 -8.54 5.71
C VAL A 128 -5.77 -7.61 5.40
N VAL A 129 -5.50 -6.68 6.31
CA VAL A 129 -4.39 -5.74 6.22
C VAL A 129 -3.25 -6.20 7.13
N SER A 130 -2.04 -6.23 6.59
CA SER A 130 -0.81 -6.43 7.34
C SER A 130 0.28 -5.48 6.87
N THR A 131 1.37 -5.37 7.63
CA THR A 131 2.50 -4.52 7.27
C THR A 131 3.54 -5.35 6.51
N PHE A 132 3.87 -4.89 5.31
CA PHE A 132 4.88 -5.51 4.45
C PHE A 132 6.28 -4.98 4.75
N ALA A 133 6.46 -3.66 4.79
CA ALA A 133 7.77 -3.05 4.95
C ALA A 133 7.72 -1.76 5.77
N GLY A 134 8.77 -1.51 6.54
CA GLY A 134 8.91 -0.29 7.34
C GLY A 134 8.43 -0.46 8.78
N ARG A 135 8.57 0.60 9.58
CA ARG A 135 8.31 0.69 11.03
C ARG A 135 9.18 -0.21 11.91
N GLY A 136 10.07 -1.05 11.34
CA GLY A 136 10.88 -2.01 12.05
C GLY A 136 10.10 -3.05 12.83
N SER A 137 10.79 -3.79 13.72
CA SER A 137 10.17 -4.82 14.55
C SER A 137 9.19 -4.22 15.56
N ALA A 138 8.06 -4.90 15.74
CA ALA A 138 7.12 -4.57 16.79
C ALA A 138 7.80 -4.67 18.15
N GLY A 139 7.70 -3.61 18.95
CA GLY A 139 8.22 -3.57 20.34
C GLY A 139 9.60 -2.97 20.51
N VAL A 140 10.35 -2.72 19.47
CA VAL A 140 11.57 -1.91 19.58
C VAL A 140 11.27 -0.50 19.13
N ASN A 141 10.84 0.25 20.06
CA ASN A 141 11.08 1.64 20.23
C ASN A 141 11.03 2.61 19.08
N VAL A 142 10.15 3.46 19.25
CA VAL A 142 10.34 4.89 19.33
C VAL A 142 10.36 5.60 17.99
N TRP A 143 11.16 5.24 17.03
CA TRP A 143 11.17 5.93 15.73
C TRP A 143 10.44 5.10 14.68
N LYS A 144 9.19 5.46 14.40
CA LYS A 144 8.37 4.81 13.37
C LYS A 144 8.88 5.12 11.96
N TYR A 145 9.58 6.24 11.80
CA TYR A 145 10.12 6.75 10.54
C TYR A 145 11.64 6.88 10.60
N GLY A 146 12.26 6.99 9.46
CA GLY A 146 13.69 7.20 9.30
C GLY A 146 14.18 6.80 7.92
N TYR A 147 15.49 6.76 7.76
CA TYR A 147 16.17 6.31 6.56
C TYR A 147 17.11 5.15 6.94
N ILE A 148 16.56 3.94 6.96
CA ILE A 148 17.31 2.72 7.31
C ILE A 148 17.02 1.65 6.26
N ASN A 149 18.08 1.04 5.73
CA ASN A 149 18.00 -0.12 4.85
C ASN A 149 18.08 -1.42 5.68
N GLY A 150 17.73 -2.54 5.05
CA GLY A 150 17.81 -3.86 5.67
C GLY A 150 16.50 -4.63 5.56
N PRO A 151 16.36 -5.72 6.30
CA PRO A 151 15.15 -6.54 6.31
C PRO A 151 13.90 -5.71 6.50
N VAL A 152 12.92 -5.91 5.57
CA VAL A 152 11.78 -5.01 5.40
C VAL A 152 10.91 -4.84 6.64
N ARG A 153 10.82 -5.88 7.48
CA ARG A 153 10.02 -5.85 8.72
C ARG A 153 10.83 -5.59 9.97
N GLU A 154 12.11 -5.90 9.98
CA GLU A 154 12.93 -5.87 11.19
C GLU A 154 13.62 -4.52 11.38
N THR A 155 14.24 -4.00 10.34
CA THR A 155 15.06 -2.79 10.44
C THR A 155 14.65 -1.66 9.53
N ALA A 156 14.14 -1.95 8.33
CA ALA A 156 13.83 -0.92 7.35
C ALA A 156 12.95 0.20 7.91
N ARG A 157 13.29 1.44 7.54
CA ARG A 157 12.53 2.64 7.87
C ARG A 157 12.34 3.48 6.64
N PHE A 158 11.15 4.03 6.50
CA PHE A 158 10.76 5.05 5.54
C PHE A 158 10.34 6.32 6.28
N ASN A 159 10.26 7.42 5.55
CA ASN A 159 9.67 8.64 6.08
C ASN A 159 8.68 9.22 5.07
N THR A 160 7.38 9.05 5.37
CA THR A 160 6.26 9.45 4.53
C THR A 160 6.38 8.90 3.10
N PRO A 161 6.37 7.57 2.91
CA PRO A 161 6.34 6.97 1.57
C PRO A 161 4.98 7.28 0.92
N VAL A 162 5.00 7.79 -0.32
CA VAL A 162 3.77 8.22 -1.02
C VAL A 162 3.55 7.41 -2.30
N ALA A 163 4.61 7.24 -3.10
CA ALA A 163 4.53 6.55 -4.38
C ALA A 163 4.99 5.09 -4.25
N LEU A 164 4.33 4.22 -5.00
CA LEU A 164 4.68 2.80 -5.08
C LEU A 164 4.52 2.31 -6.52
N ALA A 165 5.54 1.65 -7.02
CA ALA A 165 5.50 0.94 -8.30
C ALA A 165 6.06 -0.48 -8.11
N TYR A 166 5.64 -1.41 -8.96
CA TYR A 166 6.10 -2.78 -8.94
C TYR A 166 6.51 -3.21 -10.34
N ASP A 167 7.72 -3.71 -10.46
CA ASP A 167 8.22 -4.37 -11.65
C ASP A 167 8.03 -5.88 -11.48
N LYS A 168 7.11 -6.43 -12.27
CA LYS A 168 6.74 -7.85 -12.22
C LYS A 168 7.83 -8.78 -12.77
N ASP A 169 8.70 -8.28 -13.65
CA ASP A 169 9.71 -9.09 -14.31
C ASP A 169 10.93 -9.32 -13.38
N THR A 170 11.21 -8.34 -12.51
CA THR A 170 12.26 -8.42 -11.50
C THR A 170 11.72 -8.63 -10.08
N GLU A 171 10.40 -8.72 -9.91
CA GLU A 171 9.72 -8.83 -8.61
C GLU A 171 10.18 -7.72 -7.62
N THR A 172 10.36 -6.52 -8.12
CA THR A 172 10.94 -5.38 -7.38
C THR A 172 9.93 -4.27 -7.15
N PHE A 173 9.85 -3.78 -5.92
CA PHE A 173 9.12 -2.55 -5.60
C PHE A 173 10.04 -1.33 -5.62
N TYR A 174 9.50 -0.23 -6.13
CA TYR A 174 10.11 1.10 -6.02
C TYR A 174 9.20 1.99 -5.19
N VAL A 175 9.77 2.60 -4.16
CA VAL A 175 9.07 3.41 -3.16
C VAL A 175 9.53 4.85 -3.24
N GLY A 176 8.61 5.78 -3.46
CA GLY A 176 8.87 7.22 -3.32
C GLY A 176 8.84 7.60 -1.83
N ASP A 177 10.02 7.66 -1.22
CA ASP A 177 10.24 7.96 0.19
C ASP A 177 10.45 9.46 0.38
N VAL A 178 9.35 10.20 0.43
CA VAL A 178 9.29 11.63 0.12
C VAL A 178 10.07 12.48 1.10
N GLU A 179 9.85 12.33 2.40
CA GLU A 179 10.55 13.12 3.43
C GLU A 179 12.04 12.74 3.56
N ASN A 180 12.44 11.62 2.96
CA ASN A 180 13.84 11.24 2.81
C ASN A 180 14.44 11.69 1.48
N HIS A 181 13.64 12.31 0.59
CA HIS A 181 14.05 12.74 -0.76
C HIS A 181 14.72 11.63 -1.57
N ARG A 182 14.15 10.41 -1.53
CA ARG A 182 14.74 9.21 -2.16
C ARG A 182 13.68 8.35 -2.84
N ILE A 183 14.13 7.68 -3.90
CA ILE A 183 13.47 6.47 -4.41
C ILE A 183 14.18 5.28 -3.79
N ARG A 184 13.41 4.43 -3.11
CA ARG A 184 13.93 3.24 -2.44
C ARG A 184 13.50 2.00 -3.22
N LYS A 185 14.36 0.97 -3.21
CA LYS A 185 14.12 -0.32 -3.85
C LYS A 185 13.87 -1.38 -2.78
N ILE A 186 12.84 -2.22 -2.96
CA ILE A 186 12.63 -3.45 -2.19
C ILE A 186 12.67 -4.60 -3.19
N ALA A 187 13.63 -5.50 -3.02
CA ALA A 187 13.82 -6.67 -3.87
C ALA A 187 14.17 -7.88 -3.01
N MET A 188 13.94 -9.07 -3.57
CA MET A 188 14.53 -10.30 -3.04
C MET A 188 16.02 -10.27 -3.39
N GLU A 189 16.86 -10.35 -2.38
CA GLU A 189 18.30 -10.50 -2.53
C GLU A 189 18.69 -11.89 -2.07
N GLU A 190 19.57 -12.58 -2.82
CA GLU A 190 20.18 -13.78 -2.33
C GLU A 190 20.99 -13.44 -1.07
N MET A 191 20.69 -14.12 0.02
CA MET A 191 21.51 -13.99 1.23
C MET A 191 22.90 -14.53 0.88
N PRO A 192 23.97 -13.76 1.20
CA PRO A 192 25.32 -14.28 1.06
C PRO A 192 25.44 -15.61 1.83
N GLU A 193 26.04 -16.62 1.24
CA GLU A 193 26.21 -17.97 1.83
C GLU A 193 27.04 -17.94 3.14
N ASP A 194 27.65 -16.82 3.50
CA ASP A 194 28.68 -16.69 4.54
C ASP A 194 28.16 -16.39 5.94
N LEU A 195 26.85 -16.37 6.20
CA LEU A 195 26.33 -16.10 7.55
C LEU A 195 26.11 -17.37 8.41
N ASN A 196 26.67 -18.51 8.06
CA ASN A 196 26.75 -19.71 8.89
C ASN A 196 28.12 -19.90 9.53
N GLY A 197 28.77 -18.88 10.02
CA GLY A 197 30.04 -19.01 10.73
C GLY A 197 30.67 -17.70 11.15
N GLU A 198 30.76 -17.54 12.45
CA GLU A 198 31.61 -16.61 13.19
C GLU A 198 31.22 -15.14 13.28
N SER A 199 30.84 -14.81 14.50
CA SER A 199 30.86 -13.47 15.05
C SER A 199 32.27 -12.89 14.93
N SER A 200 32.46 -11.87 14.12
CA SER A 200 33.58 -10.96 14.29
C SER A 200 33.04 -9.54 14.41
N ASP A 201 33.20 -9.02 15.62
CA ASP A 201 33.07 -7.60 15.91
C ASP A 201 33.94 -6.79 14.94
N GLU A 202 33.31 -6.00 14.08
CA GLU A 202 33.94 -4.80 13.57
C GLU A 202 32.97 -3.63 13.62
N ASN A 203 33.28 -2.77 14.58
CA ASN A 203 32.82 -1.41 14.71
C ASN A 203 32.97 -0.65 13.40
N GLN A 204 31.88 -0.38 12.72
CA GLN A 204 31.81 0.78 11.83
C GLN A 204 30.90 1.83 12.43
N SER A 205 31.55 2.78 13.05
CA SER A 205 30.97 4.04 13.48
C SER A 205 30.63 4.87 12.25
N ASP A 206 29.40 4.82 11.79
CA ASP A 206 28.85 5.85 10.88
C ASP A 206 28.17 6.93 11.72
N THR A 207 29.02 7.88 12.11
CA THR A 207 28.58 9.17 12.62
C THR A 207 28.12 10.04 11.43
N ASN A 208 26.85 9.98 11.09
CA ASN A 208 26.17 11.04 10.38
C ASN A 208 24.69 11.10 10.80
N ILE A 209 24.51 11.63 11.99
CA ILE A 209 23.22 12.13 12.44
C ILE A 209 23.24 13.63 12.17
N PRO A 210 22.35 14.17 11.33
CA PRO A 210 22.17 15.60 11.28
C PRO A 210 21.58 16.07 12.61
N ASN A 211 22.33 16.94 13.24
CA ASN A 211 21.97 17.62 14.47
C ASN A 211 20.96 18.71 14.14
N GLU A 212 19.66 18.40 14.13
CA GLU A 212 18.59 19.42 14.16
C GLU A 212 17.29 18.75 14.58
N ALA A 213 17.10 18.67 15.88
CA ALA A 213 15.80 18.65 16.55
C ALA A 213 16.03 18.91 18.04
N ARG A 214 16.39 20.14 18.34
CA ARG A 214 16.20 20.73 19.66
C ARG A 214 15.46 22.05 19.45
N GLU A 215 14.16 21.99 19.67
CA GLU A 215 13.32 22.93 20.43
C GLU A 215 11.86 22.48 20.31
#